data_2501df58477f82ce69439f66145b701e
#
_entry.id   2501df58477f82ce69439f66145b701e
#
_cell.length_a   1.000
_cell.length_b   1.000
_cell.length_c   1.000
_cell.angle_alpha   90.00
_cell.angle_beta   90.00
_cell.angle_gamma   90.00
#
_symmetry.space_group_name_H-M   'P 1'
#
loop_
_entity.id
_entity.type
_entity.pdbx_description
1 polymer ?
#
loop_
_entity_poly.entity_id
_entity_poly.type
_entity_poly.pdbx_seq_one_letter_code
_entity_poly.pdbx_strand_id
1 'polypeptide(L)'
;MQPAASEERKGGGRNSSDEREVDLNQLNSRAQGMTNYTVRDGEFTSFPEIMATSASQLISRGYKSLFPIQRECFYPVYNREDVIARDLTGSGKTLAFCLPVTEYLRKQNLLGRGQIQAIILGPTRELAIQVQNELSRLKHTNHEFHSLTVYGGVNIED
;
A
#
# COMPACT_ATOMS: atom_id res chain seq x y z
N MET A 1 -4.39 40.03 67.35
CA MET A 1 -3.16 39.45 66.79
C MET A 1 -3.56 38.13 66.17
N GLN A 2 -3.90 38.12 64.85
CA GLN A 2 -4.23 36.93 64.09
C GLN A 2 -3.02 36.48 63.31
N PRO A 3 -2.71 35.19 63.21
CA PRO A 3 -1.68 34.69 62.30
C PRO A 3 -2.24 34.47 60.88
N ALA A 4 -1.38 34.76 59.90
CA ALA A 4 -1.64 34.68 58.47
C ALA A 4 -1.91 33.25 57.99
N ALA A 5 -2.85 33.14 57.04
CA ALA A 5 -3.14 31.91 56.30
C ALA A 5 -2.05 31.68 55.23
N SER A 6 -1.50 30.48 55.24
CA SER A 6 -0.60 29.97 54.22
C SER A 6 -1.42 29.50 52.98
N GLU A 7 -1.18 30.13 51.83
CA GLU A 7 -1.71 29.68 50.54
C GLU A 7 -0.95 28.44 50.05
N GLU A 8 -1.67 27.31 50.00
CA GLU A 8 -1.22 26.11 49.29
C GLU A 8 -1.34 26.32 47.77
N ARG A 9 -0.21 26.41 47.12
CA ARG A 9 -0.16 26.32 45.65
C ARG A 9 -0.40 24.88 45.18
N LYS A 10 -1.59 24.60 44.68
CA LYS A 10 -1.89 23.36 43.93
C LYS A 10 -1.12 23.36 42.62
N GLY A 11 -0.09 22.53 42.55
CA GLY A 11 0.60 22.20 41.31
C GLY A 11 -0.35 21.45 40.38
N GLY A 12 -0.72 22.08 39.26
CA GLY A 12 -1.44 21.44 38.18
C GLY A 12 -0.53 20.49 37.44
N GLY A 13 -0.63 19.20 37.72
CA GLY A 13 -0.06 18.14 36.90
C GLY A 13 -0.70 18.16 35.49
N ARG A 14 0.07 18.46 34.48
CA ARG A 14 -0.34 18.24 33.09
C ARG A 14 -0.38 16.74 32.86
N ASN A 15 -1.55 16.18 32.78
CA ASN A 15 -1.78 14.82 32.30
C ASN A 15 -1.48 14.79 30.79
N SER A 16 -0.34 14.22 30.43
CA SER A 16 0.08 13.98 29.05
C SER A 16 -0.50 12.64 28.55
N SER A 17 -1.82 12.53 28.52
CA SER A 17 -2.51 11.38 27.92
C SER A 17 -3.77 11.82 27.20
N ASP A 18 -3.64 12.87 26.37
CA ASP A 18 -4.62 13.15 25.33
C ASP A 18 -4.22 12.38 24.06
N GLU A 19 -4.04 11.06 24.22
CA GLU A 19 -4.11 10.14 23.09
C GLU A 19 -5.56 10.17 22.63
N ARG A 20 -5.81 10.94 21.58
CA ARG A 20 -7.09 10.93 20.91
C ARG A 20 -7.33 9.49 20.45
N GLU A 21 -8.16 8.80 21.18
CA GLU A 21 -8.69 7.51 20.77
C GLU A 21 -9.36 7.71 19.42
N VAL A 22 -8.66 7.27 18.37
CA VAL A 22 -9.17 7.40 17.01
C VAL A 22 -10.35 6.46 16.91
N ASP A 23 -11.55 7.01 16.85
CA ASP A 23 -12.77 6.23 16.72
C ASP A 23 -12.74 5.44 15.41
N LEU A 24 -12.35 4.17 15.53
CA LEU A 24 -12.28 3.21 14.43
C LEU A 24 -13.62 3.07 13.71
N ASN A 25 -14.75 3.38 14.38
CA ASN A 25 -16.07 3.36 13.76
C ASN A 25 -16.28 4.56 12.85
N GLN A 26 -15.70 5.72 13.17
CA GLN A 26 -15.70 6.89 12.27
C GLN A 26 -14.79 6.69 11.05
N LEU A 27 -13.66 6.01 11.22
CA LEU A 27 -12.80 5.65 10.09
C LEU A 27 -13.47 4.61 9.20
N ASN A 28 -14.12 3.62 9.79
CA ASN A 28 -14.88 2.61 9.04
C ASN A 28 -16.10 3.21 8.32
N SER A 29 -16.82 4.16 8.92
CA SER A 29 -17.96 4.83 8.27
C SER A 29 -17.51 5.78 7.14
N ARG A 30 -16.35 6.42 7.27
CA ARG A 30 -15.74 7.19 6.17
C ARG A 30 -15.24 6.29 5.04
N ALA A 31 -14.64 5.14 5.38
CA ALA A 31 -14.27 4.12 4.40
C ALA A 31 -15.50 3.52 3.69
N GLN A 32 -16.60 3.28 4.40
CA GLN A 32 -17.87 2.83 3.83
C GLN A 32 -18.53 3.89 2.92
N GLY A 33 -18.33 5.17 3.17
CA GLY A 33 -18.81 6.26 2.30
C GLY A 33 -18.06 6.39 0.98
N MET A 34 -16.88 5.79 0.83
CA MET A 34 -16.09 5.76 -0.41
C MET A 34 -16.33 4.49 -1.25
N THR A 35 -17.04 3.50 -0.74
CA THR A 35 -17.27 2.21 -1.41
C THR A 35 -18.64 2.14 -2.07
N ASN A 36 -18.92 3.02 -3.02
CA ASN A 36 -19.94 2.72 -4.04
C ASN A 36 -19.41 1.76 -5.14
N TYR A 37 -18.30 1.08 -4.86
CA TYR A 37 -17.84 -0.03 -5.66
C TYR A 37 -18.55 -1.29 -5.15
N THR A 38 -19.64 -1.67 -5.78
CA THR A 38 -20.16 -3.04 -5.72
C THR A 38 -19.09 -3.94 -6.32
N VAL A 39 -18.08 -4.28 -5.51
CA VAL A 39 -17.03 -5.19 -5.91
C VAL A 39 -17.65 -6.56 -6.04
N ARG A 40 -17.96 -6.95 -7.25
CA ARG A 40 -18.28 -8.31 -7.59
C ARG A 40 -17.01 -9.12 -7.35
N ASP A 41 -16.95 -9.78 -6.22
CA ASP A 41 -16.08 -10.92 -5.82
C ASP A 41 -14.61 -10.94 -6.29
N GLY A 42 -13.97 -9.79 -6.59
CA GLY A 42 -12.56 -9.69 -6.97
C GLY A 42 -12.21 -10.31 -8.32
N GLU A 43 -13.19 -10.69 -9.14
CA GLU A 43 -12.95 -11.18 -10.49
C GLU A 43 -12.18 -10.17 -11.34
N PHE A 44 -11.19 -10.64 -12.10
CA PHE A 44 -10.36 -9.76 -12.94
C PHE A 44 -11.18 -8.97 -13.97
N THR A 45 -12.31 -9.51 -14.40
CA THR A 45 -13.28 -8.84 -15.30
C THR A 45 -13.92 -7.59 -14.68
N SER A 46 -13.92 -7.48 -13.37
CA SER A 46 -14.43 -6.30 -12.64
C SER A 46 -13.41 -5.14 -12.60
N PHE A 47 -12.19 -5.37 -13.09
CA PHE A 47 -11.09 -4.40 -13.12
C PHE A 47 -10.62 -4.21 -14.57
N PRO A 48 -11.32 -3.42 -15.39
CA PRO A 48 -10.99 -3.21 -16.80
C PRO A 48 -9.62 -2.57 -17.03
N GLU A 49 -9.02 -1.98 -15.99
CA GLU A 49 -7.66 -1.45 -16.00
C GLU A 49 -6.60 -2.55 -15.96
N ILE A 50 -6.93 -3.74 -15.47
CA ILE A 50 -6.01 -4.90 -15.52
C ILE A 50 -5.99 -5.43 -16.94
N MET A 51 -4.82 -5.36 -17.58
CA MET A 51 -4.65 -5.91 -18.92
C MET A 51 -4.92 -7.42 -18.96
N ALA A 52 -5.50 -7.91 -20.03
CA ALA A 52 -5.80 -9.34 -20.22
C ALA A 52 -4.54 -10.22 -20.05
N THR A 53 -3.36 -9.72 -20.46
CA THR A 53 -2.07 -10.38 -20.23
C THR A 53 -1.73 -10.51 -18.76
N SER A 54 -1.92 -9.45 -17.96
CA SER A 54 -1.69 -9.48 -16.51
C SER A 54 -2.66 -10.44 -15.82
N ALA A 55 -3.93 -10.38 -16.19
CA ALA A 55 -4.95 -11.30 -15.68
C ALA A 55 -4.56 -12.77 -15.99
N SER A 56 -4.16 -13.07 -17.23
CA SER A 56 -3.72 -14.40 -17.64
C SER A 56 -2.49 -14.87 -16.86
N GLN A 57 -1.51 -14.00 -16.62
CA GLN A 57 -0.34 -14.31 -15.80
C GLN A 57 -0.73 -14.61 -14.34
N LEU A 58 -1.64 -13.85 -13.75
CA LEU A 58 -2.12 -14.10 -12.41
C LEU A 58 -2.88 -15.43 -12.32
N ILE A 59 -3.75 -15.72 -13.30
CA ILE A 59 -4.48 -16.99 -13.40
C ILE A 59 -3.50 -18.17 -13.53
N SER A 60 -2.47 -18.07 -14.35
CA SER A 60 -1.45 -19.11 -14.50
C SER A 60 -0.65 -19.36 -13.20
N ARG A 61 -0.56 -18.36 -12.32
CA ARG A 61 0.02 -18.46 -10.97
C ARG A 61 -0.96 -18.99 -9.92
N GLY A 62 -2.18 -19.35 -10.31
CA GLY A 62 -3.21 -19.92 -9.44
C GLY A 62 -4.14 -18.90 -8.78
N TYR A 63 -4.06 -17.61 -9.15
CA TYR A 63 -5.02 -16.62 -8.67
C TYR A 63 -6.35 -16.79 -9.41
N LYS A 64 -7.42 -17.09 -8.68
CA LYS A 64 -8.78 -17.16 -9.25
C LYS A 64 -9.42 -15.77 -9.32
N SER A 65 -9.07 -14.90 -8.40
CA SER A 65 -9.56 -13.54 -8.24
C SER A 65 -8.59 -12.74 -7.39
N LEU A 66 -8.76 -11.42 -7.31
CA LEU A 66 -8.04 -10.59 -6.36
C LEU A 66 -8.49 -10.88 -4.93
N PHE A 67 -7.53 -10.97 -4.01
CA PHE A 67 -7.81 -11.09 -2.59
C PHE A 67 -8.42 -9.80 -2.04
N PRO A 68 -9.13 -9.83 -0.89
CA PRO A 68 -9.80 -8.65 -0.35
C PRO A 68 -8.92 -7.40 -0.30
N ILE A 69 -7.71 -7.47 0.26
CA ILE A 69 -6.79 -6.33 0.35
C ILE A 69 -6.37 -5.83 -1.05
N GLN A 70 -6.24 -6.71 -2.04
CA GLN A 70 -5.83 -6.34 -3.40
C GLN A 70 -6.93 -5.58 -4.11
N ARG A 71 -8.18 -6.03 -4.02
CA ARG A 71 -9.32 -5.35 -4.62
C ARG A 71 -9.61 -4.00 -3.98
N GLU A 72 -9.54 -3.91 -2.64
CA GLU A 72 -9.78 -2.66 -1.92
C GLU A 72 -8.71 -1.58 -2.21
N CYS A 73 -7.44 -2.00 -2.38
CA CYS A 73 -6.35 -1.10 -2.68
C CYS A 73 -6.22 -0.77 -4.17
N PHE A 74 -6.82 -1.55 -5.08
CA PHE A 74 -6.56 -1.43 -6.51
C PHE A 74 -6.82 -0.01 -7.02
N TYR A 75 -8.03 0.48 -6.91
CA TYR A 75 -8.39 1.78 -7.45
C TYR A 75 -7.75 2.96 -6.72
N PRO A 76 -7.71 3.01 -5.38
CA PRO A 76 -6.99 4.09 -4.70
C PRO A 76 -5.54 4.20 -5.14
N VAL A 77 -4.81 3.08 -5.22
CA VAL A 77 -3.41 3.09 -5.68
C VAL A 77 -3.29 3.43 -7.17
N TYR A 78 -4.16 2.85 -8.01
CA TYR A 78 -4.20 3.12 -9.44
C TYR A 78 -4.47 4.60 -9.74
N ASN A 79 -5.36 5.24 -8.99
CA ASN A 79 -5.69 6.66 -9.10
C ASN A 79 -4.64 7.57 -8.42
N ARG A 80 -3.61 7.01 -7.80
CA ARG A 80 -2.55 7.74 -7.07
C ARG A 80 -3.08 8.51 -5.86
N GLU A 81 -4.07 7.94 -5.20
CA GLU A 81 -4.57 8.44 -3.93
C GLU A 81 -3.68 7.97 -2.77
N ASP A 82 -3.65 8.73 -1.68
CA ASP A 82 -2.97 8.32 -0.46
C ASP A 82 -3.72 7.16 0.21
N VAL A 83 -3.01 6.06 0.48
CA VAL A 83 -3.61 4.82 1.01
C VAL A 83 -2.85 4.34 2.22
N ILE A 84 -3.56 4.08 3.30
CA ILE A 84 -3.06 3.31 4.44
C ILE A 84 -3.83 1.99 4.48
N ALA A 85 -3.11 0.88 4.26
CA ALA A 85 -3.71 -0.44 4.24
C ALA A 85 -3.02 -1.37 5.23
N ARG A 86 -3.81 -2.08 6.04
CA ARG A 86 -3.33 -3.07 7.00
C ARG A 86 -4.09 -4.37 6.82
N ASP A 87 -3.36 -5.48 6.83
CA ASP A 87 -3.92 -6.82 6.75
C ASP A 87 -2.94 -7.85 7.33
N LEU A 88 -3.38 -9.07 7.50
CA LEU A 88 -2.57 -10.17 8.02
C LEU A 88 -1.38 -10.49 7.10
N THR A 89 -0.35 -11.13 7.66
CA THR A 89 0.74 -11.71 6.86
C THR A 89 0.18 -12.79 5.92
N GLY A 90 0.67 -12.81 4.67
CA GLY A 90 0.19 -13.78 3.68
C GLY A 90 -1.08 -13.37 2.91
N SER A 91 -1.71 -12.25 3.22
CA SER A 91 -2.92 -11.76 2.53
C SER A 91 -2.68 -11.23 1.11
N GLY A 92 -1.43 -11.19 0.63
CA GLY A 92 -1.10 -10.71 -0.72
C GLY A 92 -0.89 -9.20 -0.83
N LYS A 93 -0.52 -8.52 0.27
CA LYS A 93 -0.28 -7.06 0.30
C LYS A 93 0.70 -6.57 -0.76
N THR A 94 1.76 -7.33 -1.03
CA THR A 94 2.75 -6.93 -2.05
C THR A 94 2.11 -6.76 -3.41
N LEU A 95 1.26 -7.68 -3.83
CA LEU A 95 0.53 -7.58 -5.09
C LEU A 95 -0.51 -6.45 -5.04
N ALA A 96 -1.08 -6.14 -3.87
CA ALA A 96 -2.09 -5.09 -3.69
C ALA A 96 -1.62 -3.70 -4.15
N PHE A 97 -0.32 -3.42 -4.07
CA PHE A 97 0.24 -2.16 -4.60
C PHE A 97 1.07 -2.36 -5.88
N CYS A 98 1.77 -3.48 -6.04
CA CYS A 98 2.57 -3.72 -7.24
C CYS A 98 1.71 -3.78 -8.51
N LEU A 99 0.57 -4.47 -8.46
CA LEU A 99 -0.31 -4.64 -9.61
C LEU A 99 -0.89 -3.30 -10.10
N PRO A 100 -1.60 -2.51 -9.29
CA PRO A 100 -2.18 -1.24 -9.77
C PRO A 100 -1.13 -0.22 -10.18
N VAL A 101 0.04 -0.16 -9.53
CA VAL A 101 1.16 0.70 -9.95
C VAL A 101 1.62 0.31 -11.35
N THR A 102 1.83 -0.98 -11.59
CA THR A 102 2.32 -1.46 -12.90
C THR A 102 1.28 -1.22 -14.00
N GLU A 103 0.00 -1.50 -13.74
CA GLU A 103 -1.09 -1.26 -14.71
C GLU A 103 -1.24 0.24 -15.02
N TYR A 104 -1.15 1.10 -13.99
CA TYR A 104 -1.16 2.55 -14.21
C TYR A 104 -0.02 3.00 -15.12
N LEU A 105 1.22 2.56 -14.83
CA LEU A 105 2.39 2.95 -15.61
C LEU A 105 2.32 2.44 -17.06
N ARG A 106 1.74 1.25 -17.29
CA ARG A 106 1.46 0.71 -18.63
C ARG A 106 0.48 1.60 -19.39
N LYS A 107 -0.67 1.90 -18.78
CA LYS A 107 -1.71 2.70 -19.41
C LYS A 107 -1.24 4.11 -19.76
N GLN A 108 -0.38 4.68 -18.93
CA GLN A 108 0.23 5.99 -19.19
C GLN A 108 1.44 5.92 -20.15
N ASN A 109 1.80 4.72 -20.61
CA ASN A 109 2.97 4.49 -21.47
C ASN A 109 4.26 5.07 -20.84
N LEU A 110 4.44 4.88 -19.53
CA LEU A 110 5.58 5.40 -18.77
C LEU A 110 6.69 4.36 -18.58
N LEU A 111 6.41 3.08 -18.83
CA LEU A 111 7.39 2.01 -18.69
C LEU A 111 8.51 2.15 -19.74
N GLY A 112 9.73 1.81 -19.35
CA GLY A 112 10.89 1.83 -20.26
C GLY A 112 11.44 3.21 -20.63
N ARG A 113 10.95 4.31 -20.06
CA ARG A 113 11.39 5.68 -20.40
C ARG A 113 12.74 6.11 -19.81
N GLY A 114 13.45 5.24 -19.11
CA GLY A 114 14.75 5.55 -18.50
C GLY A 114 14.70 6.54 -17.32
N GLN A 115 13.50 6.82 -16.79
CA GLN A 115 13.27 7.67 -15.63
C GLN A 115 12.67 6.85 -14.49
N ILE A 116 12.94 7.26 -13.25
CA ILE A 116 12.31 6.66 -12.08
C ILE A 116 10.83 7.05 -12.07
N GLN A 117 9.96 6.06 -12.18
CA GLN A 117 8.50 6.25 -12.21
C GLN A 117 7.84 5.93 -10.88
N ALA A 118 8.44 5.04 -10.08
CA ALA A 118 7.95 4.67 -8.76
C ALA A 118 9.11 4.35 -7.83
N ILE A 119 8.95 4.66 -6.55
CA ILE A 119 9.89 4.31 -5.48
C ILE A 119 9.11 3.53 -4.43
N ILE A 120 9.61 2.36 -4.06
CA ILE A 120 9.03 1.50 -3.03
C ILE A 120 10.04 1.35 -1.91
N LEU A 121 9.65 1.71 -0.69
CA LEU A 121 10.49 1.60 0.49
C LEU A 121 10.04 0.42 1.34
N GLY A 122 10.96 -0.44 1.71
CA GLY A 122 10.74 -1.57 2.60
C GLY A 122 11.61 -1.47 3.86
N PRO A 123 11.13 -1.93 5.02
CA PRO A 123 11.87 -1.87 6.28
C PRO A 123 13.03 -2.87 6.35
N THR A 124 13.01 -3.93 5.53
CA THR A 124 14.05 -4.96 5.52
C THR A 124 14.48 -5.31 4.10
N ARG A 125 15.70 -5.87 4.01
CA ARG A 125 16.27 -6.40 2.76
C ARG A 125 15.36 -7.47 2.12
N GLU A 126 14.87 -8.38 2.92
CA GLU A 126 14.04 -9.52 2.49
C GLU A 126 12.74 -9.01 1.84
N LEU A 127 12.11 -7.97 2.43
CA LEU A 127 10.90 -7.36 1.87
C LEU A 127 11.20 -6.63 0.56
N ALA A 128 12.33 -5.95 0.44
CA ALA A 128 12.74 -5.32 -0.81
C ALA A 128 12.95 -6.37 -1.92
N ILE A 129 13.60 -7.49 -1.61
CA ILE A 129 13.76 -8.62 -2.54
C ILE A 129 12.41 -9.24 -2.90
N GLN A 130 11.48 -9.38 -1.95
CA GLN A 130 10.13 -9.88 -2.21
C GLN A 130 9.38 -8.98 -3.20
N VAL A 131 9.45 -7.68 -3.01
CA VAL A 131 8.83 -6.70 -3.94
C VAL A 131 9.45 -6.81 -5.33
N GLN A 132 10.78 -6.88 -5.43
CA GLN A 132 11.49 -7.07 -6.70
C GLN A 132 11.02 -8.33 -7.43
N ASN A 133 10.91 -9.44 -6.72
CA ASN A 133 10.44 -10.71 -7.28
C ASN A 133 8.98 -10.58 -7.77
N GLU A 134 8.12 -9.89 -7.05
CA GLU A 134 6.73 -9.69 -7.47
C GLU A 134 6.63 -8.79 -8.71
N LEU A 135 7.37 -7.69 -8.75
CA LEU A 135 7.46 -6.83 -9.93
C LEU A 135 7.98 -7.59 -11.16
N SER A 136 9.00 -8.43 -10.98
CA SER A 136 9.55 -9.26 -12.07
C SER A 136 8.51 -10.23 -12.64
N ARG A 137 7.63 -10.76 -11.79
CA ARG A 137 6.53 -11.66 -12.20
C ARG A 137 5.35 -10.95 -12.87
N LEU A 138 5.28 -9.62 -12.77
CA LEU A 138 4.26 -8.81 -13.42
C LEU A 138 4.70 -8.29 -14.80
N LYS A 139 5.96 -8.49 -15.19
CA LYS A 139 6.43 -8.11 -16.53
C LYS A 139 5.75 -8.97 -17.61
N HIS A 140 5.27 -8.33 -18.67
CA HIS A 140 4.77 -9.03 -19.85
C HIS A 140 5.91 -9.51 -20.75
N THR A 141 7.01 -8.74 -20.79
CA THR A 141 8.26 -9.11 -21.46
C THR A 141 9.45 -8.78 -20.57
N ASN A 142 10.59 -9.42 -20.80
CA ASN A 142 11.82 -9.18 -20.02
C ASN A 142 12.33 -7.73 -20.10
N HIS A 143 11.97 -7.00 -21.16
CA HIS A 143 12.45 -5.64 -21.43
C HIS A 143 11.40 -4.55 -21.17
N GLU A 144 10.24 -4.90 -20.60
CA GLU A 144 9.14 -3.95 -20.44
C GLU A 144 9.51 -2.79 -19.50
N PHE A 145 10.17 -3.09 -18.38
CA PHE A 145 10.70 -2.11 -17.44
C PHE A 145 11.86 -2.67 -16.62
N HIS A 146 12.67 -1.78 -16.08
CA HIS A 146 13.73 -2.12 -15.14
C HIS A 146 13.28 -1.81 -13.72
N SER A 147 13.54 -2.73 -12.80
CA SER A 147 13.39 -2.52 -11.37
C SER A 147 14.72 -2.79 -10.69
N LEU A 148 15.22 -1.83 -9.93
CA LEU A 148 16.46 -1.91 -9.19
C LEU A 148 16.13 -2.01 -7.70
N THR A 149 16.74 -2.96 -7.02
CA THR A 149 16.62 -3.10 -5.57
C THR A 149 17.92 -2.65 -4.92
N VAL A 150 17.82 -1.67 -4.04
CA VAL A 150 18.96 -1.13 -3.29
C VAL A 150 18.79 -1.45 -1.82
N TYR A 151 19.79 -2.06 -1.21
CA TYR A 151 19.81 -2.36 0.23
C TYR A 151 21.25 -2.32 0.77
N GLY A 152 21.41 -2.11 2.09
CA GLY A 152 22.72 -2.07 2.72
C GLY A 152 23.42 -3.43 2.78
N GLY A 153 24.74 -3.42 2.88
CA GLY A 153 25.57 -4.63 3.06
C GLY A 153 26.03 -5.33 1.78
N VAL A 154 25.84 -4.71 0.62
CA VAL A 154 26.44 -5.11 -0.67
C VAL A 154 27.28 -3.98 -1.24
N ASN A 155 28.32 -4.30 -2.02
CA ASN A 155 29.06 -3.30 -2.77
C ASN A 155 28.14 -2.66 -3.82
N ILE A 156 28.35 -1.36 -4.04
CA ILE A 156 27.54 -0.57 -5.00
C ILE A 156 27.89 -0.94 -6.46
N GLU A 157 28.98 -1.66 -6.66
CA GLU A 157 29.50 -2.05 -7.98
C GLU A 157 28.98 -3.40 -8.50
N ASP A 158 28.17 -4.10 -7.69
CA ASP A 158 27.48 -5.34 -8.08
C ASP A 158 26.00 -5.01 -8.39
#